data_a1af61a737f2913916556097f4518a3f
#
_entry.id   a1af61a737f2913916556097f4518a3f
#
_cell.length_a   1.000
_cell.length_b   1.000
_cell.length_c   1.000
_cell.angle_alpha   90.00
_cell.angle_beta   90.00
_cell.angle_gamma   90.00
#
_symmetry.space_group_name_H-M   'P 1'
#
loop_
_entity.id
_entity.type
_entity.pdbx_description
1 polymer ?
#
loop_
_entity_poly.entity_id
_entity_poly.type
_entity_poly.pdbx_seq_one_letter_code
_entity_poly.pdbx_strand_id
1 'polypeptide(L)'
;FTVAEYWKQDLAALQRYLDATQGRMSLFDVTLHYKFQEASRAGNSFDMRTIFDGTLVQSTPMNAVTLVENHDTQPLQSLESPVEPWFKPLAYALILLREQGVPCVFYPDLHGANYTDKGGDGQDYTIDLAPVKALPALLKARQQLAYGEQQDHLDGPNLIGWTRAGHDEVPDSGCAVVLTNGDSGTLHMQLGARHANAVFTDRLGHHPDRIQLDDQGGADFPVQPGSVSVWAREINATKV
;
A
#
# COMPACT_ATOMS: atom_id res chain seq x y z
N PHE A 1 8.75 14.20 15.71
CA PHE A 1 8.69 12.83 15.17
C PHE A 1 10.10 12.27 15.05
N THR A 2 10.34 11.07 15.60
CA THR A 2 11.64 10.40 15.57
C THR A 2 11.43 8.97 15.11
N VAL A 3 12.17 8.53 14.09
CA VAL A 3 12.14 7.15 13.60
C VAL A 3 13.53 6.52 13.77
N ALA A 4 13.59 5.28 14.24
CA ALA A 4 14.81 4.51 14.34
C ALA A 4 14.83 3.36 13.33
N GLU A 5 16.00 3.13 12.78
CA GLU A 5 16.30 2.00 11.91
C GLU A 5 16.83 0.83 12.73
N TYR A 6 15.91 0.10 13.36
CA TYR A 6 16.22 -1.14 14.08
C TYR A 6 15.81 -2.34 13.23
N TRP A 7 16.72 -2.77 12.34
CA TRP A 7 16.42 -3.76 11.30
C TRP A 7 16.38 -5.18 11.87
N LYS A 8 15.20 -5.60 12.33
CA LYS A 8 14.94 -6.95 12.85
C LYS A 8 13.61 -7.48 12.31
N GLN A 9 13.65 -8.70 11.75
CA GLN A 9 12.45 -9.41 11.28
C GLN A 9 11.76 -10.17 12.44
N ASP A 10 11.77 -9.61 13.63
CA ASP A 10 11.18 -10.18 14.84
C ASP A 10 10.33 -9.10 15.53
N LEU A 11 9.01 -9.25 15.44
CA LEU A 11 8.06 -8.31 16.04
C LEU A 11 8.31 -8.12 17.54
N ALA A 12 8.62 -9.20 18.28
CA ALA A 12 8.88 -9.10 19.71
C ALA A 12 10.15 -8.28 20.00
N ALA A 13 11.16 -8.32 19.13
CA ALA A 13 12.34 -7.45 19.25
C ALA A 13 12.00 -5.99 19.00
N LEU A 14 11.18 -5.69 17.98
CA LEU A 14 10.70 -4.34 17.70
C LEU A 14 9.88 -3.78 18.88
N GLN A 15 8.97 -4.57 19.43
CA GLN A 15 8.16 -4.19 20.60
C GLN A 15 9.03 -3.91 21.84
N ARG A 16 10.01 -4.79 22.15
CA ARG A 16 10.95 -4.54 23.24
C ARG A 16 11.73 -3.24 23.08
N TYR A 17 12.09 -2.86 21.85
CA TYR A 17 12.76 -1.59 21.59
C TYR A 17 11.81 -0.39 21.85
N LEU A 18 10.56 -0.47 21.41
CA LEU A 18 9.55 0.56 21.69
C LEU A 18 9.31 0.70 23.20
N ASP A 19 9.20 -0.40 23.93
CA ASP A 19 9.05 -0.40 25.38
C ASP A 19 10.25 0.25 26.09
N ALA A 20 11.47 -0.11 25.69
CA ALA A 20 12.71 0.47 26.24
C ALA A 20 12.80 1.98 26.00
N THR A 21 12.25 2.49 24.89
CA THR A 21 12.18 3.91 24.56
C THR A 21 10.90 4.56 25.08
N GLN A 22 10.05 3.83 25.80
CA GLN A 22 8.78 4.32 26.37
C GLN A 22 7.85 4.90 25.28
N GLY A 23 7.84 4.31 24.09
CA GLY A 23 7.03 4.75 22.95
C GLY A 23 7.42 6.10 22.33
N ARG A 24 8.58 6.68 22.72
CA ARG A 24 9.06 7.98 22.18
C ARG A 24 9.62 7.89 20.79
N MET A 25 9.91 6.66 20.32
CA MET A 25 10.44 6.38 18.99
C MET A 25 9.35 5.73 18.14
N SER A 26 9.39 6.01 16.85
CA SER A 26 8.78 5.14 15.83
C SER A 26 9.86 4.27 15.22
N LEU A 27 9.48 3.12 14.67
CA LEU A 27 10.38 2.21 13.99
C LEU A 27 9.90 1.95 12.57
N PHE A 28 10.84 1.71 11.67
CA PHE A 28 10.49 1.09 10.38
C PHE A 28 9.88 -0.29 10.61
N ASP A 29 8.76 -0.56 9.92
CA ASP A 29 8.07 -1.84 9.98
C ASP A 29 8.80 -2.86 9.08
N VAL A 30 9.92 -3.38 9.61
CA VAL A 30 10.75 -4.37 8.94
C VAL A 30 9.96 -5.65 8.68
N THR A 31 9.05 -6.01 9.59
CA THR A 31 8.22 -7.22 9.45
C THR A 31 7.27 -7.09 8.26
N LEU A 32 6.67 -5.92 8.02
CA LEU A 32 5.82 -5.67 6.85
C LEU A 32 6.64 -5.67 5.55
N HIS A 33 7.84 -5.06 5.55
CA HIS A 33 8.73 -5.11 4.40
C HIS A 33 8.98 -6.56 3.93
N TYR A 34 9.34 -7.45 4.85
CA TYR A 34 9.58 -8.85 4.51
C TYR A 34 8.29 -9.60 4.10
N LYS A 35 7.12 -9.22 4.61
CA LYS A 35 5.84 -9.71 4.09
C LYS A 35 5.62 -9.32 2.64
N PHE A 36 5.96 -8.09 2.25
CA PHE A 36 5.88 -7.64 0.86
C PHE A 36 6.85 -8.41 -0.04
N GLN A 37 8.10 -8.62 0.42
CA GLN A 37 9.07 -9.43 -0.30
C GLN A 37 8.55 -10.87 -0.52
N GLU A 38 8.08 -11.52 0.55
CA GLU A 38 7.52 -12.87 0.49
C GLU A 38 6.34 -12.94 -0.49
N ALA A 39 5.36 -12.04 -0.34
CA ALA A 39 4.17 -11.98 -1.19
C ALA A 39 4.55 -11.76 -2.66
N SER A 40 5.50 -10.87 -2.94
CA SER A 40 5.95 -10.57 -4.30
C SER A 40 6.59 -11.78 -5.00
N ARG A 41 7.31 -12.62 -4.25
CA ARG A 41 7.98 -13.83 -4.76
C ARG A 41 7.05 -15.02 -4.86
N ALA A 42 6.14 -15.17 -3.90
CA ALA A 42 5.19 -16.28 -3.89
C ALA A 42 4.02 -16.08 -4.89
N GLY A 43 3.78 -14.84 -5.33
CA GLY A 43 2.69 -14.54 -6.25
C GLY A 43 1.34 -14.99 -5.69
N ASN A 44 0.52 -15.65 -6.51
CA ASN A 44 -0.82 -16.11 -6.13
C ASN A 44 -0.83 -17.24 -5.08
N SER A 45 0.33 -17.78 -4.70
CA SER A 45 0.45 -18.75 -3.60
C SER A 45 0.53 -18.09 -2.23
N PHE A 46 0.75 -16.77 -2.17
CA PHE A 46 0.72 -16.03 -0.90
C PHE A 46 -0.72 -15.72 -0.50
N ASP A 47 -1.04 -16.01 0.75
CA ASP A 47 -2.36 -15.71 1.33
C ASP A 47 -2.42 -14.25 1.78
N MET A 48 -3.06 -13.39 0.99
CA MET A 48 -3.17 -11.96 1.25
C MET A 48 -3.93 -11.62 2.54
N ARG A 49 -4.71 -12.54 3.11
CA ARG A 49 -5.37 -12.35 4.42
C ARG A 49 -4.34 -12.16 5.53
N THR A 50 -3.14 -12.70 5.35
CA THR A 50 -2.05 -12.71 6.34
C THR A 50 -1.03 -11.59 6.14
N ILE A 51 -1.27 -10.67 5.21
CA ILE A 51 -0.28 -9.64 4.82
C ILE A 51 0.17 -8.76 6.00
N PHE A 52 -0.70 -8.55 6.98
CA PHE A 52 -0.39 -7.77 8.18
C PHE A 52 -0.08 -8.62 9.42
N ASP A 53 -0.20 -9.94 9.34
CA ASP A 53 0.01 -10.82 10.51
C ASP A 53 1.46 -10.76 11.01
N GLY A 54 1.61 -10.44 12.29
CA GLY A 54 2.92 -10.33 12.92
C GLY A 54 3.71 -9.08 12.51
N THR A 55 3.04 -8.05 11.99
CA THR A 55 3.68 -6.78 11.62
C THR A 55 3.59 -5.74 12.73
N LEU A 56 4.50 -4.77 12.69
CA LEU A 56 4.48 -3.67 13.64
C LEU A 56 3.25 -2.78 13.43
N VAL A 57 2.85 -2.53 12.20
CA VAL A 57 1.67 -1.69 11.88
C VAL A 57 0.37 -2.33 12.39
N GLN A 58 0.28 -3.65 12.42
CA GLN A 58 -0.88 -4.34 13.02
C GLN A 58 -0.89 -4.19 14.54
N SER A 59 0.26 -4.36 15.20
CA SER A 59 0.34 -4.40 16.67
C SER A 59 0.44 -3.02 17.31
N THR A 60 1.16 -2.07 16.68
CA THR A 60 1.47 -0.75 17.24
C THR A 60 1.44 0.32 16.13
N PRO A 61 0.28 0.59 15.50
CA PRO A 61 0.17 1.42 14.30
C PRO A 61 0.71 2.84 14.48
N MET A 62 0.60 3.42 15.67
CA MET A 62 1.05 4.79 15.95
C MET A 62 2.59 4.93 15.94
N ASN A 63 3.31 3.83 16.13
CA ASN A 63 4.78 3.82 16.14
C ASN A 63 5.38 3.13 14.91
N ALA A 64 4.54 2.68 13.97
CA ALA A 64 4.99 2.00 12.76
C ALA A 64 5.23 2.99 11.62
N VAL A 65 6.44 3.03 11.08
CA VAL A 65 6.76 3.67 9.80
C VAL A 65 6.81 2.58 8.75
N THR A 66 5.78 2.53 7.92
CA THR A 66 5.64 1.52 6.86
C THR A 66 6.47 1.89 5.64
N LEU A 67 7.11 0.90 5.01
CA LEU A 67 7.93 1.09 3.81
C LEU A 67 7.80 -0.10 2.87
N VAL A 68 8.06 0.13 1.58
CA VAL A 68 8.18 -0.94 0.59
C VAL A 68 9.64 -1.38 0.48
N GLU A 69 10.53 -0.43 0.25
CA GLU A 69 11.98 -0.63 0.18
C GLU A 69 12.74 0.56 0.77
N ASN A 70 14.04 0.38 0.98
CA ASN A 70 14.99 1.44 1.30
C ASN A 70 16.33 1.21 0.58
N HIS A 71 17.33 2.06 0.87
CA HIS A 71 18.64 2.00 0.24
C HIS A 71 19.46 0.75 0.60
N ASP A 72 19.16 0.08 1.71
CA ASP A 72 19.84 -1.15 2.13
C ASP A 72 19.17 -2.42 1.58
N THR A 73 17.88 -2.37 1.27
CA THR A 73 17.13 -3.54 0.77
C THR A 73 17.16 -3.69 -0.76
N GLN A 74 17.59 -2.65 -1.48
CA GLN A 74 17.73 -2.69 -2.94
C GLN A 74 18.84 -3.68 -3.37
N PRO A 75 18.87 -4.10 -4.63
CA PRO A 75 19.84 -5.08 -5.12
C PRO A 75 21.30 -4.70 -4.80
N LEU A 76 22.11 -5.71 -4.47
CA LEU A 76 23.54 -5.63 -4.10
C LEU A 76 23.83 -4.86 -2.81
N GLN A 77 22.85 -4.44 -2.05
CA GLN A 77 23.07 -3.77 -0.77
C GLN A 77 23.03 -4.74 0.42
N SER A 78 23.42 -4.25 1.59
CA SER A 78 23.71 -5.08 2.79
C SER A 78 22.54 -5.92 3.29
N LEU A 79 21.31 -5.49 3.05
CA LEU A 79 20.07 -6.15 3.47
C LEU A 79 19.23 -6.58 2.26
N GLU A 80 19.88 -6.85 1.13
CA GLU A 80 19.23 -7.14 -0.14
C GLU A 80 17.98 -8.03 0.00
N SER A 81 16.85 -7.41 -0.16
CA SER A 81 15.53 -8.04 -0.04
C SER A 81 14.49 -7.32 -0.91
N PRO A 82 14.76 -7.15 -2.21
CA PRO A 82 13.90 -6.35 -3.08
C PRO A 82 12.49 -6.97 -3.17
N VAL A 83 11.50 -6.08 -3.24
CA VAL A 83 10.12 -6.40 -3.58
C VAL A 83 10.01 -6.42 -5.10
N GLU A 84 9.46 -7.51 -5.65
CA GLU A 84 9.33 -7.65 -7.11
C GLU A 84 8.53 -6.49 -7.72
N PRO A 85 8.94 -5.96 -8.88
CA PRO A 85 8.35 -4.74 -9.47
C PRO A 85 6.84 -4.79 -9.67
N TRP A 86 6.28 -5.98 -9.98
CA TRP A 86 4.85 -6.13 -10.19
C TRP A 86 4.03 -5.93 -8.90
N PHE A 87 4.60 -6.26 -7.72
CA PHE A 87 3.92 -6.14 -6.43
C PHE A 87 4.07 -4.75 -5.81
N LYS A 88 5.05 -3.96 -6.21
CA LYS A 88 5.26 -2.60 -5.65
C LYS A 88 4.02 -1.71 -5.68
N PRO A 89 3.21 -1.65 -6.77
CA PRO A 89 1.96 -0.89 -6.75
C PRO A 89 0.98 -1.34 -5.66
N LEU A 90 0.88 -2.66 -5.41
CA LEU A 90 0.03 -3.23 -4.37
C LEU A 90 0.55 -2.85 -2.98
N ALA A 91 1.87 -3.02 -2.76
CA ALA A 91 2.53 -2.67 -1.50
C ALA A 91 2.38 -1.17 -1.18
N TYR A 92 2.57 -0.29 -2.18
CA TYR A 92 2.34 1.15 -2.00
C TYR A 92 0.88 1.50 -1.71
N ALA A 93 -0.08 0.82 -2.33
CA ALA A 93 -1.49 1.02 -1.98
C ALA A 93 -1.77 0.64 -0.52
N LEU A 94 -1.22 -0.49 -0.05
CA LEU A 94 -1.35 -0.97 1.33
C LEU A 94 -0.78 0.00 2.37
N ILE A 95 0.34 0.67 2.09
CA ILE A 95 0.92 1.63 3.04
C ILE A 95 0.40 3.05 2.90
N LEU A 96 -0.02 3.47 1.69
CA LEU A 96 -0.44 4.85 1.42
C LEU A 96 -1.92 5.09 1.70
N LEU A 97 -2.81 4.12 1.41
CA LEU A 97 -4.24 4.36 1.39
C LEU A 97 -4.98 3.79 2.61
N ARG A 98 -4.31 3.00 3.44
CA ARG A 98 -4.84 2.57 4.74
C ARG A 98 -4.64 3.64 5.81
N GLU A 99 -5.37 3.51 6.92
CA GLU A 99 -5.30 4.44 8.05
C GLU A 99 -4.04 4.25 8.90
N GLN A 100 -3.64 2.99 9.08
CA GLN A 100 -2.60 2.60 10.03
C GLN A 100 -1.20 2.86 9.49
N GLY A 101 -0.33 3.35 10.37
CA GLY A 101 1.09 3.58 10.09
C GLY A 101 1.39 4.91 9.40
N VAL A 102 2.66 5.28 9.42
CA VAL A 102 3.19 6.45 8.71
C VAL A 102 3.98 5.96 7.50
N PRO A 103 3.51 6.17 6.27
CA PRO A 103 4.20 5.65 5.08
C PRO A 103 5.49 6.40 4.78
N CYS A 104 6.54 5.65 4.45
CA CYS A 104 7.79 6.14 3.91
C CYS A 104 7.93 5.66 2.46
N VAL A 105 8.15 6.60 1.54
CA VAL A 105 8.33 6.32 0.11
C VAL A 105 9.81 6.30 -0.23
N PHE A 106 10.25 5.25 -0.89
CA PHE A 106 11.61 5.14 -1.38
C PHE A 106 11.78 6.01 -2.64
N TYR A 107 12.74 6.93 -2.61
CA TYR A 107 12.93 7.92 -3.69
C TYR A 107 13.12 7.30 -5.08
N PRO A 108 13.93 6.22 -5.25
CA PRO A 108 14.06 5.53 -6.53
C PRO A 108 12.77 4.94 -7.08
N ASP A 109 11.83 4.51 -6.23
CA ASP A 109 10.53 4.03 -6.69
C ASP A 109 9.66 5.13 -7.31
N LEU A 110 9.93 6.40 -6.98
CA LEU A 110 9.21 7.54 -7.58
C LEU A 110 9.93 8.10 -8.82
N HIS A 111 11.26 8.13 -8.81
CA HIS A 111 12.05 8.86 -9.82
C HIS A 111 12.97 7.96 -10.66
N GLY A 112 13.08 6.69 -10.29
CA GLY A 112 14.12 5.81 -10.82
C GLY A 112 15.50 6.10 -10.23
N ALA A 113 16.42 5.17 -10.38
CA ALA A 113 17.83 5.36 -10.07
C ALA A 113 18.68 4.37 -10.87
N ASN A 114 19.94 4.74 -11.07
CA ASN A 114 20.94 3.86 -11.69
C ASN A 114 22.23 3.94 -10.86
N TYR A 115 22.80 2.80 -10.54
CA TYR A 115 24.09 2.72 -9.84
C TYR A 115 24.84 1.46 -10.24
N THR A 116 26.15 1.46 -9.97
CA THR A 116 27.01 0.29 -10.17
C THR A 116 27.59 -0.12 -8.83
N ASP A 117 27.51 -1.40 -8.52
CA ASP A 117 28.09 -1.96 -7.31
C ASP A 117 28.62 -3.38 -7.55
N LYS A 118 29.40 -3.89 -6.60
CA LYS A 118 30.03 -5.21 -6.70
C LYS A 118 29.07 -6.30 -6.26
N GLY A 119 28.93 -7.32 -7.11
CA GLY A 119 28.29 -8.57 -6.74
C GLY A 119 29.16 -9.40 -5.78
N GLY A 120 28.55 -10.47 -5.22
CA GLY A 120 29.27 -11.42 -4.34
C GLY A 120 30.45 -12.13 -4.99
N ASP A 121 30.57 -12.09 -6.31
CA ASP A 121 31.68 -12.61 -7.10
C ASP A 121 32.81 -11.56 -7.33
N GLY A 122 32.63 -10.34 -6.82
CA GLY A 122 33.55 -9.21 -6.95
C GLY A 122 33.50 -8.48 -8.28
N GLN A 123 32.59 -8.86 -9.22
CA GLN A 123 32.38 -8.16 -10.48
C GLN A 123 31.46 -6.95 -10.28
N ASP A 124 31.62 -5.95 -11.14
CA ASP A 124 30.77 -4.76 -11.14
C ASP A 124 29.47 -5.03 -11.92
N TYR A 125 28.33 -4.73 -11.33
CA TYR A 125 27.01 -4.84 -11.93
C TYR A 125 26.31 -3.48 -11.92
N THR A 126 25.73 -3.13 -13.05
CA THR A 126 24.88 -1.93 -13.15
C THR A 126 23.44 -2.30 -12.83
N ILE A 127 22.88 -1.65 -11.83
CA ILE A 127 21.49 -1.81 -11.39
C ILE A 127 20.68 -0.62 -11.89
N ASP A 128 19.55 -0.90 -12.52
CA ASP A 128 18.59 0.08 -12.98
C ASP A 128 17.28 -0.10 -12.21
N LEU A 129 16.92 0.85 -11.37
CA LEU A 129 15.68 0.89 -10.62
C LEU A 129 14.65 1.71 -11.38
N ALA A 130 13.74 1.02 -12.05
CA ALA A 130 12.65 1.67 -12.77
C ALA A 130 11.63 2.28 -11.79
N PRO A 131 11.08 3.49 -12.06
CA PRO A 131 10.05 4.07 -11.23
C PRO A 131 8.76 3.27 -11.28
N VAL A 132 8.06 3.22 -10.15
CA VAL A 132 6.72 2.59 -10.02
C VAL A 132 5.67 3.50 -10.64
N LYS A 133 5.20 3.16 -11.83
CA LYS A 133 4.32 4.03 -12.64
C LYS A 133 3.05 4.48 -11.92
N ALA A 134 2.48 3.64 -11.05
CA ALA A 134 1.27 3.95 -10.30
C ALA A 134 1.52 4.89 -9.09
N LEU A 135 2.77 5.02 -8.63
CA LEU A 135 3.09 5.70 -7.37
C LEU A 135 2.67 7.18 -7.34
N PRO A 136 2.85 7.99 -8.40
CA PRO A 136 2.35 9.37 -8.40
C PRO A 136 0.83 9.47 -8.22
N ALA A 137 0.06 8.56 -8.83
CA ALA A 137 -1.39 8.51 -8.68
C ALA A 137 -1.80 8.03 -7.26
N LEU A 138 -1.09 7.07 -6.68
CA LEU A 138 -1.30 6.61 -5.31
C LEU A 138 -1.00 7.70 -4.28
N LEU A 139 0.06 8.48 -4.46
CA LEU A 139 0.38 9.65 -3.61
C LEU A 139 -0.72 10.71 -3.68
N LYS A 140 -1.23 10.98 -4.89
CA LYS A 140 -2.36 11.88 -5.08
C LYS A 140 -3.63 11.35 -4.41
N ALA A 141 -3.90 10.05 -4.54
CA ALA A 141 -5.03 9.39 -3.88
C ALA A 141 -4.93 9.50 -2.35
N ARG A 142 -3.74 9.27 -1.77
CA ARG A 142 -3.51 9.49 -0.33
C ARG A 142 -3.87 10.91 0.09
N GLN A 143 -3.37 11.90 -0.64
CA GLN A 143 -3.56 13.31 -0.31
C GLN A 143 -5.02 13.75 -0.42
N GLN A 144 -5.79 13.18 -1.36
CA GLN A 144 -7.12 13.67 -1.69
C GLN A 144 -8.26 12.77 -1.23
N LEU A 145 -8.02 11.45 -1.11
CA LEU A 145 -9.10 10.47 -0.99
C LEU A 145 -9.05 9.63 0.30
N ALA A 146 -7.87 9.36 0.87
CA ALA A 146 -7.69 8.39 1.95
C ALA A 146 -8.05 8.97 3.33
N TYR A 147 -9.29 9.41 3.49
CA TYR A 147 -9.82 10.03 4.71
C TYR A 147 -11.05 9.27 5.24
N GLY A 148 -11.33 9.52 6.52
CA GLY A 148 -12.49 8.95 7.20
C GLY A 148 -12.25 7.53 7.70
N GLU A 149 -13.30 6.93 8.24
CA GLU A 149 -13.27 5.58 8.78
C GLU A 149 -12.87 4.55 7.73
N GLN A 150 -12.08 3.56 8.14
CA GLN A 150 -11.67 2.44 7.30
C GLN A 150 -12.51 1.21 7.62
N GLN A 151 -12.99 0.55 6.57
CA GLN A 151 -13.59 -0.78 6.68
C GLN A 151 -12.80 -1.76 5.82
N ASP A 152 -12.27 -2.80 6.45
CA ASP A 152 -11.46 -3.82 5.80
C ASP A 152 -12.30 -4.97 5.25
N HIS A 153 -11.89 -5.51 4.10
CA HIS A 153 -12.41 -6.70 3.44
C HIS A 153 -11.21 -7.61 3.10
N LEU A 154 -10.69 -8.30 4.12
CA LEU A 154 -9.49 -9.14 4.03
C LEU A 154 -9.82 -10.63 4.11
N ASP A 155 -10.96 -11.07 3.58
CA ASP A 155 -11.45 -12.44 3.73
C ASP A 155 -11.00 -13.39 2.60
N GLY A 156 -10.58 -12.84 1.46
CA GLY A 156 -10.14 -13.60 0.29
C GLY A 156 -8.64 -13.89 0.30
N PRO A 157 -8.20 -15.11 0.00
CA PRO A 157 -6.78 -15.44 0.02
C PRO A 157 -5.95 -14.68 -1.03
N ASN A 158 -6.56 -14.30 -2.14
CA ASN A 158 -5.89 -13.58 -3.21
C ASN A 158 -6.53 -12.24 -3.57
N LEU A 159 -7.72 -11.96 -3.06
CA LEU A 159 -8.49 -10.77 -3.36
C LEU A 159 -8.89 -10.10 -2.06
N ILE A 160 -8.35 -8.91 -1.81
CA ILE A 160 -8.62 -8.12 -0.61
C ILE A 160 -8.92 -6.67 -0.99
N GLY A 161 -9.52 -5.94 -0.06
CA GLY A 161 -9.81 -4.53 -0.25
C GLY A 161 -10.14 -3.82 1.06
N TRP A 162 -10.38 -2.53 0.96
CA TRP A 162 -10.90 -1.71 2.05
C TRP A 162 -11.56 -0.46 1.50
N THR A 163 -12.39 0.16 2.32
CA THR A 163 -12.95 1.47 2.03
C THR A 163 -12.43 2.52 2.99
N ARG A 164 -12.41 3.77 2.55
CA ARG A 164 -12.27 4.97 3.37
C ARG A 164 -13.52 5.81 3.17
N ALA A 165 -14.23 6.11 4.24
CA ALA A 165 -15.57 6.72 4.18
C ALA A 165 -15.56 8.19 3.71
N GLY A 166 -14.40 8.83 3.65
CA GLY A 166 -14.28 10.27 3.41
C GLY A 166 -14.47 11.09 4.68
N HIS A 167 -14.19 12.40 4.61
CA HIS A 167 -14.30 13.33 5.72
C HIS A 167 -14.92 14.65 5.28
N ASP A 168 -15.74 15.28 6.13
CA ASP A 168 -16.47 16.51 5.78
C ASP A 168 -15.57 17.69 5.50
N GLU A 169 -14.43 17.78 6.20
CA GLU A 169 -13.43 18.82 5.97
C GLU A 169 -12.63 18.65 4.68
N VAL A 170 -12.71 17.47 4.05
CA VAL A 170 -12.05 17.16 2.78
C VAL A 170 -13.13 16.74 1.78
N PRO A 171 -13.75 17.71 1.08
CA PRO A 171 -14.79 17.44 0.10
C PRO A 171 -14.32 16.44 -0.98
N ASP A 172 -15.24 15.57 -1.41
CA ASP A 172 -15.01 14.53 -2.41
C ASP A 172 -13.96 13.45 -2.01
N SER A 173 -13.50 13.45 -0.75
CA SER A 173 -12.69 12.36 -0.20
C SER A 173 -13.52 11.09 0.01
N GLY A 174 -12.83 9.98 0.18
CA GLY A 174 -13.37 8.63 0.27
C GLY A 174 -12.99 7.82 -0.95
N CYS A 175 -12.67 6.56 -0.75
CA CYS A 175 -12.30 5.63 -1.82
C CYS A 175 -12.58 4.18 -1.42
N ALA A 176 -12.75 3.34 -2.44
CA ALA A 176 -12.67 1.90 -2.33
C ALA A 176 -11.39 1.42 -3.02
N VAL A 177 -10.59 0.62 -2.32
CA VAL A 177 -9.36 0.04 -2.84
C VAL A 177 -9.53 -1.47 -2.91
N VAL A 178 -9.27 -2.03 -4.08
CA VAL A 178 -9.29 -3.48 -4.32
C VAL A 178 -7.96 -3.89 -4.91
N LEU A 179 -7.39 -4.97 -4.42
CA LEU A 179 -6.15 -5.53 -4.97
C LEU A 179 -6.17 -7.05 -4.98
N THR A 180 -5.42 -7.62 -5.91
CA THR A 180 -5.25 -9.06 -6.05
C THR A 180 -3.82 -9.40 -6.43
N ASN A 181 -3.29 -10.47 -5.83
CA ASN A 181 -2.01 -11.09 -6.22
C ASN A 181 -2.20 -12.28 -7.18
N GLY A 182 -3.42 -12.51 -7.66
CA GLY A 182 -3.79 -13.60 -8.57
C GLY A 182 -4.66 -13.11 -9.73
N ASP A 183 -5.71 -13.85 -10.03
CA ASP A 183 -6.67 -13.55 -11.09
C ASP A 183 -7.46 -12.26 -10.79
N SER A 184 -8.12 -11.73 -11.84
CA SER A 184 -9.08 -10.63 -11.68
C SER A 184 -10.21 -11.03 -10.74
N GLY A 185 -10.75 -10.03 -10.06
CA GLY A 185 -11.86 -10.26 -9.14
C GLY A 185 -12.71 -9.02 -8.93
N THR A 186 -13.73 -9.17 -8.12
CA THR A 186 -14.64 -8.09 -7.75
C THR A 186 -15.00 -8.23 -6.27
N LEU A 187 -14.95 -7.13 -5.51
CA LEU A 187 -15.40 -7.07 -4.12
C LEU A 187 -16.62 -6.16 -4.02
N HIS A 188 -17.65 -6.67 -3.35
CA HIS A 188 -18.75 -5.84 -2.91
C HIS A 188 -18.34 -5.09 -1.63
N MET A 189 -18.33 -3.75 -1.67
CA MET A 189 -17.93 -2.93 -0.52
C MET A 189 -18.87 -1.72 -0.38
N GLN A 190 -19.01 -1.23 0.85
CA GLN A 190 -19.81 -0.06 1.18
C GLN A 190 -18.95 1.09 1.71
N LEU A 191 -19.17 2.30 1.19
CA LEU A 191 -18.53 3.53 1.65
C LEU A 191 -19.45 4.35 2.57
N GLY A 192 -20.72 3.96 2.69
CA GLY A 192 -21.74 4.64 3.49
C GLY A 192 -22.55 5.69 2.74
N ALA A 193 -23.61 6.15 3.38
CA ALA A 193 -24.64 7.02 2.77
C ALA A 193 -24.11 8.35 2.22
N ARG A 194 -22.95 8.83 2.66
CA ARG A 194 -22.24 10.00 2.09
C ARG A 194 -22.02 9.86 0.59
N HIS A 195 -21.85 8.63 0.12
CA HIS A 195 -21.57 8.31 -1.29
C HIS A 195 -22.78 7.73 -2.02
N ALA A 196 -23.97 7.80 -1.41
CA ALA A 196 -25.21 7.31 -2.01
C ALA A 196 -25.41 7.89 -3.43
N ASN A 197 -25.71 7.01 -4.37
CA ASN A 197 -25.96 7.35 -5.78
C ASN A 197 -24.81 8.11 -6.48
N ALA A 198 -23.59 8.07 -5.92
CA ALA A 198 -22.41 8.66 -6.58
C ALA A 198 -21.89 7.75 -7.70
N VAL A 199 -21.26 8.35 -8.70
CA VAL A 199 -20.52 7.62 -9.73
C VAL A 199 -19.05 7.59 -9.36
N PHE A 200 -18.44 6.40 -9.38
CA PHE A 200 -17.03 6.19 -9.10
C PHE A 200 -16.28 5.77 -10.37
N THR A 201 -15.02 6.18 -10.46
CA THR A 201 -14.07 5.79 -11.53
C THR A 201 -12.75 5.34 -10.92
N ASP A 202 -12.03 4.47 -11.62
CA ASP A 202 -10.69 4.02 -11.18
C ASP A 202 -9.66 5.13 -11.38
N ARG A 203 -9.01 5.55 -10.30
CA ARG A 203 -8.00 6.61 -10.28
C ARG A 203 -6.65 6.21 -10.82
N LEU A 204 -6.42 4.91 -10.96
CA LEU A 204 -5.21 4.36 -11.58
C LEU A 204 -5.39 4.13 -13.09
N GLY A 205 -6.62 4.18 -13.58
CA GLY A 205 -6.95 4.05 -15.00
C GLY A 205 -6.83 2.63 -15.54
N HIS A 206 -6.83 1.62 -14.68
CA HIS A 206 -6.82 0.21 -15.09
C HIS A 206 -8.17 -0.25 -15.61
N HIS A 207 -9.27 0.39 -15.15
CA HIS A 207 -10.63 0.13 -15.61
C HIS A 207 -11.25 1.39 -16.22
N PRO A 208 -11.87 1.28 -17.43
CA PRO A 208 -12.60 2.37 -18.03
C PRO A 208 -14.00 2.55 -17.45
N ASP A 209 -14.44 1.62 -16.61
CA ASP A 209 -15.81 1.55 -16.12
C ASP A 209 -16.16 2.72 -15.21
N ARG A 210 -17.45 3.07 -15.23
CA ARG A 210 -18.09 3.99 -14.30
C ARG A 210 -19.06 3.19 -13.45
N ILE A 211 -18.84 3.18 -12.15
CA ILE A 211 -19.62 2.40 -11.19
C ILE A 211 -20.59 3.32 -10.47
N GLN A 212 -21.89 3.05 -10.63
CA GLN A 212 -22.95 3.73 -9.89
C GLN A 212 -23.12 3.04 -8.53
N LEU A 213 -22.93 3.77 -7.45
CA LEU A 213 -23.19 3.28 -6.10
C LEU A 213 -24.72 3.28 -5.83
N ASP A 214 -25.15 2.38 -4.97
CA ASP A 214 -26.54 2.29 -4.52
C ASP A 214 -26.91 3.40 -3.51
N ASP A 215 -28.12 3.35 -2.97
CA ASP A 215 -28.64 4.33 -2.01
C ASP A 215 -27.99 4.23 -0.61
N GLN A 216 -27.20 3.20 -0.34
CA GLN A 216 -26.38 3.03 0.86
C GLN A 216 -24.90 3.32 0.63
N GLY A 217 -24.49 3.64 -0.60
CA GLY A 217 -23.11 3.85 -0.98
C GLY A 217 -22.34 2.55 -1.21
N GLY A 218 -23.01 1.49 -1.58
CA GLY A 218 -22.46 0.18 -1.90
C GLY A 218 -22.30 -0.03 -3.39
N ALA A 219 -21.32 -0.82 -3.79
CA ALA A 219 -21.14 -1.28 -5.17
C ALA A 219 -20.17 -2.46 -5.26
N ASP A 220 -20.13 -3.04 -6.45
CA ASP A 220 -19.17 -4.07 -6.83
C ASP A 220 -17.95 -3.41 -7.50
N PHE A 221 -16.77 -3.53 -6.89
CA PHE A 221 -15.53 -2.90 -7.36
C PHE A 221 -14.59 -3.94 -7.96
N PRO A 222 -14.34 -3.90 -9.28
CA PRO A 222 -13.45 -4.85 -9.96
C PRO A 222 -11.98 -4.45 -9.85
N VAL A 223 -11.11 -5.45 -10.05
CA VAL A 223 -9.66 -5.30 -10.16
C VAL A 223 -9.10 -6.22 -11.24
N GLN A 224 -8.08 -5.78 -11.97
CA GLN A 224 -7.35 -6.57 -12.97
C GLN A 224 -6.41 -7.58 -12.30
N PRO A 225 -5.99 -8.67 -12.98
CA PRO A 225 -5.06 -9.66 -12.43
C PRO A 225 -3.75 -9.02 -11.94
N GLY A 226 -3.27 -9.46 -10.77
CA GLY A 226 -1.98 -9.02 -10.22
C GLY A 226 -1.85 -7.51 -10.07
N SER A 227 -2.94 -6.82 -9.73
CA SER A 227 -2.96 -5.35 -9.70
C SER A 227 -3.77 -4.78 -8.53
N VAL A 228 -3.86 -3.46 -8.51
CA VAL A 228 -4.67 -2.68 -7.58
C VAL A 228 -5.53 -1.69 -8.36
N SER A 229 -6.76 -1.45 -7.92
CA SER A 229 -7.66 -0.39 -8.39
C SER A 229 -8.07 0.51 -7.25
N VAL A 230 -8.17 1.81 -7.51
CA VAL A 230 -8.56 2.83 -6.53
C VAL A 230 -9.78 3.57 -7.07
N TRP A 231 -10.93 3.18 -6.58
CA TRP A 231 -12.22 3.73 -6.98
C TRP A 231 -12.60 4.93 -6.12
N ALA A 232 -12.90 6.04 -6.75
CA ALA A 232 -13.33 7.24 -6.05
C ALA A 232 -14.33 8.04 -6.90
N ARG A 233 -15.08 8.92 -6.23
CA ARG A 233 -16.13 9.75 -6.83
C ARG A 233 -15.60 10.47 -8.05
N GLU A 234 -16.28 10.36 -9.18
CA GLU A 234 -15.97 11.11 -10.38
C GLU A 234 -16.07 12.62 -10.12
N ILE A 235 -14.98 13.33 -10.38
CA ILE A 235 -14.99 14.79 -10.28
C ILE A 235 -15.42 15.32 -11.65
N ASN A 236 -16.65 15.82 -11.73
CA ASN A 236 -17.08 16.53 -12.93
C ASN A 236 -16.21 17.78 -13.12
N ALA A 237 -15.57 17.90 -14.28
CA ALA A 237 -14.71 19.02 -14.66
C ALA A 237 -15.45 20.39 -14.76
N THR A 238 -16.65 20.51 -14.19
CA THR A 238 -17.54 21.68 -14.37
C THR A 238 -17.67 22.54 -13.09
N LYS A 239 -16.60 22.65 -12.30
CA LYS A 239 -16.50 23.67 -11.24
C LYS A 239 -15.10 24.28 -11.23
N VAL A 240 -14.80 25.07 -12.24
CA VAL A 240 -13.78 26.11 -12.22
C VAL A 240 -14.46 27.43 -12.46
#